data_a466fcc6bb5c9d7a1d5dc287222abdeb
#
_entry.id   a466fcc6bb5c9d7a1d5dc287222abdeb
#
_cell.length_a   1.000
_cell.length_b   1.000
_cell.length_c   1.000
_cell.angle_alpha   90.00
_cell.angle_beta   90.00
_cell.angle_gamma   90.00
#
_symmetry.space_group_name_H-M   'P 1'
#
loop_
_entity.id
_entity.type
_entity.pdbx_description
1 polymer ?
#
loop_
_entity_poly.entity_id
_entity_poly.type
_entity_poly.pdbx_seq_one_letter_code
_entity_poly.pdbx_strand_id
1 'polypeptide(L)' 'MNYLCLVDGVVEYGSTSLSDFAHYQLVYAEEHKNANVQYLTLTDEEYDEMFPYEEDE' A
#
# COMPACT_ATOMS: atom_id res chain seq x y z
N MET A 1 6.63 8.18 -5.66
CA MET A 1 6.51 6.76 -5.36
C MET A 1 5.35 6.49 -4.45
N ASN A 2 4.66 5.42 -4.73
CA ASN A 2 3.49 5.05 -3.94
C ASN A 2 3.79 3.75 -3.20
N TYR A 3 3.61 3.76 -1.91
CA TYR A 3 3.89 2.62 -1.04
C TYR A 3 2.57 2.05 -0.53
N LEU A 4 2.35 0.77 -0.75
CA LEU A 4 1.10 0.13 -0.37
C LEU A 4 1.35 -1.04 0.56
N CYS A 5 0.42 -1.22 1.48
CA CYS A 5 0.45 -2.35 2.38
C CYS A 5 -0.81 -3.17 2.15
N LEU A 6 -0.64 -4.45 1.81
CA LEU A 6 -1.75 -5.33 1.55
C LEU A 6 -1.82 -6.40 2.64
N VAL A 7 -3.01 -6.63 3.13
CA VAL A 7 -3.25 -7.70 4.11
C VAL A 7 -4.21 -8.67 3.47
N ASP A 8 -3.75 -9.90 3.28
CA ASP A 8 -4.53 -10.96 2.62
C ASP A 8 -5.01 -10.52 1.25
N GLY A 9 -4.17 -9.78 0.54
CA GLY A 9 -4.49 -9.34 -0.82
C GLY A 9 -5.35 -8.09 -0.91
N VAL A 10 -5.66 -7.47 0.23
CA VAL A 10 -6.48 -6.26 0.25
C VAL A 10 -5.60 -5.09 0.66
N VAL A 11 -5.69 -3.98 -0.07
CA VAL A 11 -4.91 -2.80 0.26
C VAL A 11 -5.47 -2.16 1.52
N GLU A 12 -4.66 -2.15 2.57
CA GLU A 12 -5.08 -1.58 3.85
C GLU A 12 -4.51 -0.19 4.06
N TYR A 13 -3.40 0.14 3.46
CA TYR A 13 -2.77 1.43 3.69
C TYR A 13 -1.94 1.82 2.49
N GLY A 14 -1.92 3.08 2.18
CA GLY A 14 -1.11 3.62 1.11
C GLY A 14 -0.56 4.97 1.50
N SER A 15 0.66 5.26 1.06
CA SER A 15 1.30 6.52 1.37
C SER A 15 2.32 6.87 0.30
N THR A 16 2.60 8.17 0.14
CA THR A 16 3.67 8.60 -0.72
C THR A 16 4.91 8.97 0.09
N SER A 17 4.83 8.85 1.40
CA SER A 17 5.94 9.16 2.29
C SER A 17 6.59 7.88 2.77
N LEU A 18 7.86 7.71 2.46
CA LEU A 18 8.57 6.51 2.87
C LEU A 18 8.69 6.42 4.37
N SER A 19 8.90 7.53 5.05
CA SER A 19 9.04 7.50 6.50
C SER A 19 7.74 7.08 7.16
N ASP A 20 6.61 7.56 6.69
CA ASP A 20 5.33 7.14 7.23
C ASP A 20 5.08 5.67 6.94
N PHE A 21 5.42 5.24 5.73
CA PHE A 21 5.21 3.86 5.34
C PHE A 21 6.06 2.92 6.19
N ALA A 22 7.31 3.30 6.45
CA ALA A 22 8.18 2.49 7.28
C ALA A 22 7.63 2.34 8.69
N HIS A 23 7.05 3.40 9.22
CA HIS A 23 6.41 3.35 10.53
C HIS A 23 5.23 2.38 10.51
N TYR A 24 4.40 2.46 9.48
CA TYR A 24 3.25 1.57 9.38
C TYR A 24 3.64 0.12 9.13
N GLN A 25 4.78 -0.11 8.50
CA GLN A 25 5.25 -1.49 8.35
C GLN A 25 5.41 -2.16 9.70
N LEU A 26 5.96 -1.44 10.65
CA LEU A 26 6.15 -2.00 11.99
C LEU A 26 4.81 -2.25 12.67
N VAL A 27 3.90 -1.30 12.53
CA VAL A 27 2.59 -1.42 13.16
C VAL A 27 1.80 -2.58 12.59
N TYR A 28 1.74 -2.66 11.27
CA TYR A 28 0.95 -3.71 10.62
C TYR A 28 1.58 -5.09 10.81
N ALA A 29 2.89 -5.16 10.86
CA ALA A 29 3.54 -6.43 11.09
C ALA A 29 3.17 -6.99 12.46
N GLU A 30 3.02 -6.09 13.43
CA GLU A 30 2.61 -6.53 14.76
C GLU A 30 1.14 -6.90 14.81
N GLU A 31 0.30 -6.08 14.22
CA GLU A 31 -1.13 -6.28 14.29
C GLU A 31 -1.61 -7.45 13.47
N HIS A 32 -0.94 -7.71 12.35
CA HIS A 32 -1.37 -8.76 11.44
C HIS A 32 -0.32 -9.86 11.29
N LYS A 33 0.31 -10.22 12.40
CA LYS A 33 1.41 -11.17 12.31
C LYS A 33 0.98 -12.55 11.87
N ASN A 34 -0.30 -12.86 11.97
CA ASN A 34 -0.82 -14.12 11.49
C ASN A 34 -1.44 -14.02 10.12
N ALA A 35 -1.39 -12.85 9.50
CA ALA A 35 -1.97 -12.64 8.19
C ALA A 35 -0.88 -12.55 7.13
N ASN A 36 -1.29 -12.64 5.89
CA ASN A 36 -0.36 -12.52 4.78
C ASN A 36 -0.19 -11.05 4.44
N VAL A 37 0.84 -10.42 4.97
CA VAL A 37 1.08 -8.99 4.78
C VAL A 37 2.12 -8.80 3.68
N GLN A 38 1.80 -7.97 2.71
CA GLN A 38 2.69 -7.69 1.59
C GLN A 38 2.86 -6.20 1.44
N TYR A 39 4.02 -5.80 0.91
CA TYR A 39 4.31 -4.39 0.69
C TYR A 39 4.70 -4.19 -0.76
N LEU A 40 4.12 -3.18 -1.38
CA LEU A 40 4.40 -2.85 -2.77
C LEU A 40 4.89 -1.44 -2.90
N THR A 41 5.79 -1.22 -3.85
CA THR A 41 6.26 0.11 -4.19
C THR A 41 5.98 0.34 -5.66
N LEU A 42 5.20 1.35 -5.98
CA LEU A 42 4.78 1.62 -7.34
C LEU A 42 5.14 3.04 -7.74
N THR A 43 5.49 3.22 -9.00
CA THR A 43 5.63 4.56 -9.55
C THR A 43 4.23 5.13 -9.75
N ASP A 44 4.17 6.42 -10.06
CA ASP A 44 2.87 7.05 -10.30
C ASP A 44 2.16 6.40 -11.48
N GLU A 45 2.90 6.04 -12.50
CA GLU A 45 2.32 5.38 -13.66
C GLU A 45 1.79 3.99 -13.30
N GLU A 46 2.56 3.26 -12.52
CA GLU A 46 2.14 1.92 -12.10
C GLU A 46 0.92 1.99 -11.21
N TYR A 47 0.90 3.01 -10.35
CA TYR A 47 -0.24 3.19 -9.47
C TYR A 47 -1.51 3.48 -10.27
N ASP A 48 -1.40 4.32 -11.29
CA ASP A 48 -2.55 4.64 -12.13
C ASP A 48 -3.05 3.42 -12.87
N GLU A 49 -2.15 2.56 -13.31
CA GLU A 49 -2.57 1.35 -13.99
C GLU A 49 -3.25 0.36 -13.06
N MET A 50 -2.77 0.26 -11.85
CA MET A 50 -3.31 -0.66 -10.89
C MET A 50 -4.62 -0.18 -10.31
N PHE A 51 -4.75 1.14 -10.09
CA PHE A 51 -5.97 1.75 -9.58
C PHE A 51 -6.40 2.85 -10.53
N PRO A 52 -6.98 2.51 -11.66
CA PRO A 52 -7.32 3.53 -12.66
C PRO A 52 -8.32 4.50 -12.11
N TYR A 53 -8.05 5.78 -12.32
CA TYR A 53 -8.92 6.82 -11.88
C TYR A 53 -10.04 6.95 -12.87
N GLU A 54 -11.25 6.68 -12.47
CA GLU A 54 -12.37 6.76 -13.32
C GLU A 54 -12.92 8.11 -13.32
N GLU A 55 -12.75 8.82 -14.35
CA GLU A 55 -13.32 10.08 -14.44
C GLU A 55 -14.63 9.95 -15.02
N ASP A 56 -15.60 10.24 -14.26
CA ASP A 56 -16.90 10.12 -14.72
C ASP A 56 -17.34 11.35 -15.30
N GLU A 57 -17.43 11.58 -16.38
CA GLU A 57 -17.84 12.81 -16.88
C GLU A 57 -19.15 12.98 -17.22
#